data_f36cf81763caa068245d936271f5fc7a
#
_entry.id   f36cf81763caa068245d936271f5fc7a
#
_cell.length_a   1.000
_cell.length_b   1.000
_cell.length_c   1.000
_cell.angle_alpha   90.00
_cell.angle_beta   90.00
_cell.angle_gamma   90.00
#
_symmetry.space_group_name_H-M   'P 1'
#
loop_
_entity.id
_entity.type
_entity.pdbx_description
1 polymer ?
#
loop_
_entity_poly.entity_id
_entity_poly.type
_entity_poly.pdbx_seq_one_letter_code
_entity_poly.pdbx_strand_id
1 'polypeptide(L)' 'MPTALRLGPYRFFFYAGDRDEPPHVHVEREDNVAKLWLDPVRLQASGGFGRAEVQRIERLVERNRARLLRSWDDYFND' A
#
# COMPACT_ATOMS: atom_id res chain seq x y z
N MET A 1 -9.31 10.28 2.52
CA MET A 1 -8.42 9.22 2.06
C MET A 1 -9.10 7.88 2.27
N PRO A 2 -9.34 7.14 1.21
CA PRO A 2 -10.00 5.84 1.39
C PRO A 2 -9.04 4.82 1.96
N THR A 3 -9.52 4.08 2.95
CA THR A 3 -8.82 2.93 3.47
C THR A 3 -9.20 1.73 2.62
N ALA A 4 -8.22 1.11 1.97
CA ALA A 4 -8.47 -0.05 1.14
C ALA A 4 -8.56 -1.34 1.98
N LEU A 5 -7.78 -1.41 3.06
CA LEU A 5 -7.64 -2.64 3.83
C LEU A 5 -7.02 -2.32 5.19
N ARG A 6 -7.45 -3.06 6.21
CA ARG A 6 -6.79 -3.05 7.53
C ARG A 6 -6.40 -4.46 7.89
N LEU A 7 -5.11 -4.66 8.21
CA LEU A 7 -4.57 -5.96 8.62
C LEU A 7 -3.69 -5.75 9.85
N GLY A 8 -4.07 -6.31 10.98
CA GLY A 8 -3.33 -6.13 12.22
C GLY A 8 -3.15 -4.65 12.52
N PRO A 9 -1.92 -4.20 12.79
CA PRO A 9 -1.67 -2.80 13.12
C PRO A 9 -1.55 -1.90 11.88
N TYR A 10 -1.71 -2.45 10.66
CA TYR A 10 -1.46 -1.71 9.42
C TYR A 10 -2.73 -1.24 8.77
N ARG A 11 -2.70 0.01 8.25
CA ARG A 11 -3.74 0.56 7.40
C ARG A 11 -3.17 0.75 6.00
N PHE A 12 -3.86 0.19 5.01
CA PHE A 12 -3.49 0.28 3.60
C PHE A 12 -4.43 1.26 2.92
N PHE A 13 -3.87 2.30 2.29
CA PHE A 13 -4.72 3.36 1.75
C PHE A 13 -4.11 4.01 0.51
N PHE A 14 -4.94 4.79 -0.19
CA PHE A 14 -4.55 5.59 -1.35
C PHE A 14 -4.83 7.06 -1.08
N TYR A 15 -4.04 7.94 -1.67
CA TYR A 15 -4.36 9.37 -1.72
C TYR A 15 -5.10 9.68 -3.01
N ALA A 16 -5.99 10.67 -2.99
CA ALA A 16 -6.75 11.06 -4.18
C ALA A 16 -5.85 11.46 -5.34
N GLY A 17 -4.69 12.03 -5.06
CA GLY A 17 -3.74 12.47 -6.08
C GLY A 17 -2.89 11.37 -6.69
N ASP A 18 -3.04 10.11 -6.23
CA ASP A 18 -2.20 9.00 -6.69
C ASP A 18 -2.52 8.54 -8.11
N ARG A 19 -3.63 9.00 -8.67
CA ARG A 19 -4.14 8.54 -9.96
C ARG A 19 -3.12 8.59 -11.10
N ASP A 20 -2.24 9.59 -11.10
CA ASP A 20 -1.31 9.83 -12.20
C ASP A 20 -0.07 8.94 -12.15
N GLU A 21 0.04 8.12 -11.13
CA GLU A 21 1.15 7.16 -11.00
C GLU A 21 0.65 5.74 -11.24
N PRO A 22 1.56 4.80 -11.51
CA PRO A 22 1.17 3.39 -11.56
C PRO A 22 0.55 2.95 -10.23
N PRO A 23 -0.24 1.87 -10.23
CA PRO A 23 -0.87 1.40 -8.99
C PRO A 23 0.12 1.19 -7.87
N HIS A 24 -0.21 1.75 -6.70
CA HIS A 24 0.62 1.62 -5.50
C HIS A 24 -0.27 1.73 -4.28
N VAL A 25 0.31 1.47 -3.11
CA VAL A 25 -0.41 1.54 -1.84
C VAL A 25 0.49 2.17 -0.78
N HIS A 26 -0.13 2.91 0.11
CA HIS A 26 0.53 3.44 1.30
C HIS A 26 0.16 2.54 2.48
N VAL A 27 1.15 2.19 3.31
CA VAL A 27 0.95 1.32 4.46
C VAL A 27 1.39 2.08 5.70
N GLU A 28 0.44 2.30 6.59
CA GLU A 28 0.65 3.11 7.78
C GLU A 28 0.58 2.28 9.04
N ARG A 29 1.52 2.52 9.97
CA ARG A 29 1.46 2.07 11.35
C ARG A 29 2.07 3.16 12.21
N GLU A 30 1.28 3.69 13.13
CA GLU A 30 1.69 4.81 13.98
C GLU A 30 2.13 6.00 13.10
N ASP A 31 3.36 6.49 13.25
CA ASP A 31 3.84 7.64 12.49
C ASP A 31 4.58 7.28 11.21
N ASN A 32 4.69 5.99 10.91
CA ASN A 32 5.43 5.52 9.75
C ASN A 32 4.48 5.20 8.60
N VAL A 33 4.84 5.66 7.41
CA VAL A 33 4.06 5.39 6.20
C VAL A 33 5.00 4.97 5.08
N ALA A 34 4.88 3.71 4.65
CA ALA A 34 5.65 3.19 3.53
C ALA A 34 4.84 3.31 2.24
N LYS A 35 5.52 3.31 1.10
CA LYS A 35 4.89 3.31 -0.22
C LYS A 35 5.44 2.14 -1.03
N LEU A 36 4.53 1.33 -1.58
CA LEU A 36 4.90 0.16 -2.39
C LEU A 36 4.13 0.15 -3.70
N TRP A 37 4.84 -0.14 -4.80
CA TRP A 37 4.19 -0.40 -6.07
C TRP A 37 3.46 -1.74 -6.00
N LEU A 38 2.39 -1.87 -6.76
CA LEU A 38 1.57 -3.09 -6.75
C LEU A 38 1.81 -4.01 -7.96
N ASP A 39 2.44 -3.52 -9.01
CA ASP A 39 2.59 -4.34 -10.22
C ASP A 39 3.91 -4.04 -10.93
N PRO A 40 4.97 -4.74 -10.61
CA PRO A 40 5.11 -5.75 -9.55
C PRO A 40 5.19 -5.12 -8.17
N VAL A 41 5.09 -5.94 -7.12
CA VAL A 41 5.22 -5.44 -5.76
C VAL A 41 6.67 -5.05 -5.52
N ARG A 42 6.90 -3.77 -5.21
CA ARG A 42 8.24 -3.24 -4.96
C ARG A 42 8.16 -2.07 -3.99
N LEU A 43 9.11 -2.03 -3.05
CA LEU A 43 9.19 -0.91 -2.13
C LEU A 43 9.64 0.34 -2.86
N GLN A 44 8.92 1.43 -2.68
CA GLN A 44 9.30 2.75 -3.20
C GLN A 44 9.91 3.61 -2.10
N ALA A 45 9.32 3.58 -0.89
CA ALA A 45 9.84 4.32 0.25
C ALA A 45 9.51 3.56 1.53
N SER A 46 10.49 3.42 2.43
CA SER A 46 10.30 2.69 3.67
C SER A 46 9.56 3.49 4.73
N GLY A 47 9.60 4.82 4.65
CA GLY A 47 8.81 5.69 5.53
C GLY A 47 9.09 5.56 7.02
N GLY A 48 10.31 5.20 7.38
CA GLY A 48 10.69 5.05 8.78
C GLY A 48 10.61 3.64 9.33
N PHE A 49 10.03 2.69 8.58
CA PHE A 49 10.02 1.28 8.99
C PHE A 49 11.42 0.68 8.88
N GLY A 50 11.75 -0.21 9.85
CA GLY A 50 12.99 -0.96 9.78
C GLY A 50 12.94 -2.07 8.75
N ARG A 51 14.11 -2.67 8.45
CA ARG A 51 14.23 -3.68 7.40
C ARG A 51 13.30 -4.88 7.61
N ALA A 52 13.25 -5.42 8.82
CA ALA A 52 12.43 -6.60 9.11
C ALA A 52 10.94 -6.30 8.92
N GLU A 53 10.53 -5.11 9.32
CA GLU A 53 9.13 -4.72 9.18
C GLU A 53 8.78 -4.43 7.72
N VAL A 54 9.71 -3.84 6.95
CA VAL A 54 9.50 -3.65 5.51
C VAL A 54 9.28 -4.99 4.83
N GLN A 55 10.06 -6.01 5.18
CA GLN A 55 9.88 -7.35 4.60
C GLN A 55 8.52 -7.93 4.95
N ARG A 56 8.07 -7.72 6.19
CA ARG A 56 6.73 -8.18 6.60
C ARG A 56 5.64 -7.47 5.80
N ILE A 57 5.79 -6.16 5.63
CA ILE A 57 4.82 -5.37 4.85
C ILE A 57 4.80 -5.82 3.39
N GLU A 58 5.97 -6.07 2.80
CA GLU A 58 6.03 -6.57 1.43
C GLU A 58 5.29 -7.88 1.27
N ARG A 59 5.42 -8.80 2.23
CA ARG A 59 4.70 -10.08 2.19
C ARG A 59 3.19 -9.87 2.30
N LEU A 60 2.75 -8.95 3.15
CA LEU A 60 1.33 -8.64 3.28
C LEU A 60 0.76 -8.05 1.99
N VAL A 61 1.49 -7.12 1.38
CA VAL A 61 1.08 -6.52 0.11
C VAL A 61 1.02 -7.59 -0.98
N GLU A 62 2.01 -8.46 -1.05
CA GLU A 62 2.05 -9.53 -2.04
C GLU A 62 0.84 -10.46 -1.91
N ARG A 63 0.51 -10.86 -0.69
CA ARG A 63 -0.64 -11.74 -0.42
C ARG A 63 -1.97 -11.10 -0.78
N ASN A 64 -2.05 -9.79 -0.66
CA ASN A 64 -3.30 -9.05 -0.87
C ASN A 64 -3.28 -8.24 -2.17
N ARG A 65 -2.33 -8.53 -3.05
CA ARG A 65 -2.10 -7.76 -4.26
C ARG A 65 -3.35 -7.63 -5.13
N ALA A 66 -4.01 -8.75 -5.42
CA ALA A 66 -5.19 -8.74 -6.27
C ALA A 66 -6.31 -7.89 -5.66
N ARG A 67 -6.50 -8.01 -4.35
CA ARG A 67 -7.51 -7.24 -3.63
C ARG A 67 -7.16 -5.75 -3.65
N LEU A 68 -5.90 -5.41 -3.45
CA LEU A 68 -5.45 -4.01 -3.47
C LEU A 68 -5.58 -3.41 -4.87
N LEU A 69 -5.27 -4.19 -5.91
CA LEU A 69 -5.44 -3.73 -7.29
C LEU A 69 -6.92 -3.48 -7.62
N ARG A 70 -7.81 -4.35 -7.15
CA ARG A 70 -9.25 -4.13 -7.33
C ARG A 70 -9.70 -2.84 -6.62
N SER A 71 -9.21 -2.62 -5.39
CA SER A 71 -9.55 -1.40 -4.66
C SER A 71 -9.03 -0.16 -5.38
N TRP A 72 -7.84 -0.25 -5.95
CA TRP A 72 -7.27 0.83 -6.76
C TRP A 72 -8.17 1.14 -7.96
N ASP A 73 -8.54 0.09 -8.71
CA ASP A 73 -9.39 0.26 -9.88
C ASP A 73 -10.76 0.83 -9.51
N ASP A 74 -11.36 0.33 -8.44
CA ASP A 74 -12.66 0.83 -7.98
C ASP A 74 -12.60 2.30 -7.59
N TYR A 75 -11.49 2.71 -7.00
CA TYR A 75 -11.35 4.08 -6.53
C TYR A 75 -11.05 5.06 -7.67
N PHE A 76 -10.19 4.67 -8.62
CA PHE A 76 -9.69 5.59 -9.65
C PHE A 76 -10.35 5.45 -11.01
N ASN A 77 -11.00 4.34 -11.31
CA ASN A 77 -11.55 4.05 -12.63
C ASN A 77 -13.08 3.95 -12.65
N ASP A 78 -13.70 4.58 -11.73
CA ASP A 78 -15.17 4.59 -11.67
C ASP A 78 -15.79 5.33 -12.83
#